data_f76d899b2ce73c0b505ea2185d140738
#
_entry.id   f76d899b2ce73c0b505ea2185d140738
#
_cell.length_a   1.000
_cell.length_b   1.000
_cell.length_c   1.000
_cell.angle_alpha   90.00
_cell.angle_beta   90.00
_cell.angle_gamma   90.00
#
_symmetry.space_group_name_H-M   'P 1'
#
loop_
_entity.id
_entity.type
_entity.pdbx_description
1 polymer ?
#
loop_
_entity_poly.entity_id
_entity_poly.type
_entity_poly.pdbx_seq_one_letter_code
_entity_poly.pdbx_strand_id
1 'polypeptide(L)'
;MIEEFFMKQKQSMSVYTCIWIVAIVILIFSLFQNMGYSKVINYSGIVRGGAQLAVKEELNGEHDEQLILKLDNILRELQTGEGEYDLIRIDDDSYQKQLDDMQVTWHLMKDKINHLDQQQARDELYTLSQDFFTQADKMVATAQSVSDQHLFNSIAMLI
;
A
#
# COMPACT_ATOMS: atom_id res chain seq x y z
N MET A 1 42.80 37.69 19.20
CA MET A 1 43.07 36.22 19.40
C MET A 1 41.98 35.51 20.22
N ILE A 2 41.64 35.94 21.42
CA ILE A 2 40.60 35.28 22.24
C ILE A 2 39.19 35.45 21.64
N GLU A 3 38.84 36.64 21.16
CA GLU A 3 37.53 36.91 20.54
C GLU A 3 37.35 36.15 19.20
N GLU A 4 38.40 36.04 18.40
CA GLU A 4 38.34 35.24 17.15
C GLU A 4 38.16 33.75 17.44
N PHE A 5 38.75 33.24 18.51
CA PHE A 5 38.57 31.87 18.96
C PHE A 5 37.10 31.60 19.36
N PHE A 6 36.51 32.48 20.17
CA PHE A 6 35.12 32.38 20.56
C PHE A 6 34.15 32.54 19.39
N MET A 7 34.40 33.41 18.44
CA MET A 7 33.59 33.54 17.23
C MET A 7 33.65 32.28 16.36
N LYS A 8 34.82 31.70 16.12
CA LYS A 8 34.95 30.44 15.39
C LYS A 8 34.25 29.28 16.10
N GLN A 9 34.35 29.20 17.42
CA GLN A 9 33.66 28.16 18.20
C GLN A 9 32.13 28.31 18.12
N LYS A 10 31.58 29.52 18.21
CA LYS A 10 30.17 29.83 18.07
C LYS A 10 29.67 29.52 16.67
N GLN A 11 30.43 29.84 15.65
CA GLN A 11 30.10 29.55 14.25
C GLN A 11 30.10 28.02 13.99
N SER A 12 31.08 27.29 14.53
CA SER A 12 31.14 25.83 14.43
C SER A 12 29.93 25.18 15.14
N MET A 13 29.58 25.60 16.33
CA MET A 13 28.39 25.11 17.06
C MET A 13 27.10 25.36 16.28
N SER A 14 26.96 26.55 15.66
CA SER A 14 25.79 26.88 14.84
C SER A 14 25.65 25.94 13.63
N VAL A 15 26.77 25.64 12.96
CA VAL A 15 26.77 24.70 11.82
C VAL A 15 26.36 23.28 12.25
N TYR A 16 26.91 22.77 13.35
CA TYR A 16 26.49 21.45 13.87
C TYR A 16 25.03 21.41 14.25
N THR A 17 24.50 22.48 14.86
CA THR A 17 23.08 22.56 15.21
C THR A 17 22.21 22.53 13.95
N CYS A 18 22.57 23.25 12.89
CA CYS A 18 21.84 23.22 11.61
C CYS A 18 21.86 21.81 10.98
N ILE A 19 23.00 21.12 10.99
CA ILE A 19 23.10 19.74 10.48
C ILE A 19 22.17 18.81 11.24
N TRP A 20 22.14 18.89 12.57
CA TRP A 20 21.24 18.07 13.40
C TRP A 20 19.75 18.36 13.12
N ILE A 21 19.39 19.62 12.95
CA ILE A 21 18.00 20.00 12.61
C ILE A 21 17.61 19.39 11.27
N VAL A 22 18.47 19.50 10.24
CA VAL A 22 18.20 18.90 8.93
C VAL A 22 18.06 17.38 9.01
N ALA A 23 18.95 16.71 9.76
CA ALA A 23 18.87 15.27 9.96
C ALA A 23 17.55 14.85 10.64
N ILE A 24 17.10 15.59 11.66
CA ILE A 24 15.82 15.33 12.33
C ILE A 24 14.63 15.52 11.38
N VAL A 25 14.65 16.56 10.57
CA VAL A 25 13.59 16.80 9.57
C VAL A 25 13.50 15.66 8.56
N ILE A 26 14.64 15.20 8.05
CA ILE A 26 14.70 14.05 7.13
C ILE A 26 14.16 12.79 7.81
N LEU A 27 14.54 12.54 9.06
CA LEU A 27 14.06 11.38 9.84
C LEU A 27 12.54 11.42 10.01
N ILE A 28 11.99 12.57 10.41
CA ILE A 28 10.54 12.75 10.59
C ILE A 28 9.82 12.50 9.25
N PHE A 29 10.31 13.07 8.16
CA PHE A 29 9.73 12.86 6.83
C PHE A 29 9.74 11.39 6.41
N SER A 30 10.86 10.69 6.66
CA SER A 30 10.99 9.25 6.40
C SER A 30 9.98 8.42 7.21
N LEU A 31 9.74 8.78 8.48
CA LEU A 31 8.74 8.12 9.31
C LEU A 31 7.32 8.31 8.77
N PHE A 32 6.97 9.52 8.32
CA PHE A 32 5.65 9.77 7.70
C PHE A 32 5.44 8.96 6.42
N GLN A 33 6.44 8.88 5.56
CA GLN A 33 6.35 8.04 4.36
C GLN A 33 6.17 6.56 4.72
N ASN A 34 6.91 6.04 5.71
CA ASN A 34 6.78 4.65 6.15
C ASN A 34 5.37 4.34 6.69
N MET A 35 4.72 5.28 7.37
CA MET A 35 3.32 5.14 7.78
C MET A 35 2.38 5.00 6.58
N GLY A 36 2.62 5.72 5.49
CA GLY A 36 1.85 5.59 4.24
C GLY A 36 1.97 4.19 3.63
N TYR A 37 3.17 3.65 3.52
CA TYR A 37 3.39 2.27 3.04
C TYR A 37 2.72 1.23 3.94
N SER A 38 2.81 1.40 5.26
CA SER A 38 2.17 0.50 6.22
C SER A 38 0.64 0.46 6.05
N LYS A 39 0.01 1.61 5.77
CA LYS A 39 -1.42 1.68 5.44
C LYS A 39 -1.72 0.89 4.16
N VAL A 40 -0.97 1.12 3.08
CA VAL A 40 -1.15 0.39 1.82
C VAL A 40 -1.04 -1.12 2.04
N ILE A 41 -0.03 -1.60 2.74
CA ILE A 41 0.16 -3.02 3.07
C ILE A 41 -1.06 -3.58 3.83
N ASN A 42 -1.53 -2.85 4.84
CA ASN A 42 -2.69 -3.26 5.63
C ASN A 42 -3.96 -3.34 4.78
N TYR A 43 -4.26 -2.31 3.97
CA TYR A 43 -5.44 -2.28 3.13
C TYR A 43 -5.39 -3.30 1.99
N SER A 44 -4.22 -3.58 1.45
CA SER A 44 -4.02 -4.70 0.52
C SER A 44 -4.37 -6.05 1.16
N GLY A 45 -4.03 -6.23 2.45
CA GLY A 45 -4.45 -7.38 3.24
C GLY A 45 -5.96 -7.45 3.45
N ILE A 46 -6.62 -6.29 3.68
CA ILE A 46 -8.09 -6.20 3.80
C ILE A 46 -8.76 -6.59 2.46
N VAL A 47 -8.23 -6.13 1.32
CA VAL A 47 -8.73 -6.51 0.00
C VAL A 47 -8.61 -8.01 -0.22
N ARG A 48 -7.44 -8.60 0.10
CA ARG A 48 -7.22 -10.04 -0.01
C ARG A 48 -8.23 -10.85 0.80
N GLY A 49 -8.37 -10.54 2.09
CA GLY A 49 -9.28 -11.25 2.99
C GLY A 49 -10.75 -10.96 2.67
N GLY A 50 -11.08 -9.72 2.34
CA GLY A 50 -12.44 -9.29 1.99
C GLY A 50 -12.94 -9.94 0.71
N ALA A 51 -12.11 -10.08 -0.32
CA ALA A 51 -12.48 -10.76 -1.55
C ALA A 51 -12.78 -12.26 -1.31
N GLN A 52 -12.01 -12.93 -0.46
CA GLN A 52 -12.29 -14.32 -0.08
C GLN A 52 -13.61 -14.43 0.72
N LEU A 53 -13.88 -13.47 1.61
CA LEU A 53 -15.13 -13.43 2.36
C LEU A 53 -16.31 -13.20 1.41
N ALA A 54 -16.25 -12.22 0.51
CA ALA A 54 -17.30 -11.95 -0.46
C ALA A 54 -17.64 -13.20 -1.29
N VAL A 55 -16.61 -13.88 -1.83
CA VAL A 55 -16.84 -15.13 -2.59
C VAL A 55 -17.48 -16.22 -1.75
N LYS A 56 -17.04 -16.38 -0.50
CA LYS A 56 -17.64 -17.36 0.41
C LYS A 56 -19.12 -17.06 0.69
N GLU A 57 -19.46 -15.82 0.95
CA GLU A 57 -20.84 -15.38 1.21
C GLU A 57 -21.71 -15.60 -0.03
N GLU A 58 -21.25 -15.15 -1.20
CA GLU A 58 -21.97 -15.35 -2.46
C GLU A 58 -22.21 -16.82 -2.80
N LEU A 59 -21.22 -17.68 -2.60
CA LEU A 59 -21.37 -19.13 -2.81
C LEU A 59 -22.37 -19.78 -1.82
N ASN A 60 -22.57 -19.18 -0.66
CA ASN A 60 -23.57 -19.59 0.33
C ASN A 60 -24.95 -18.97 0.10
N GLY A 61 -25.10 -18.10 -0.92
CA GLY A 61 -26.35 -17.39 -1.21
C GLY A 61 -26.58 -16.14 -0.35
N GLU A 62 -25.53 -15.62 0.30
CA GLU A 62 -25.52 -14.37 1.04
C GLU A 62 -24.83 -13.31 0.18
N HIS A 63 -25.49 -12.17 -0.05
CA HIS A 63 -24.95 -11.07 -0.84
C HIS A 63 -24.63 -9.88 0.05
N ASP A 64 -23.36 -9.46 0.10
CA ASP A 64 -22.91 -8.25 0.80
C ASP A 64 -22.41 -7.19 -0.18
N GLU A 65 -23.34 -6.37 -0.68
CA GLU A 65 -23.03 -5.24 -1.55
C GLU A 65 -22.12 -4.22 -0.88
N GLN A 66 -22.21 -4.02 0.43
CA GLN A 66 -21.37 -3.05 1.15
C GLN A 66 -19.92 -3.50 1.18
N LEU A 67 -19.68 -4.81 1.37
CA LEU A 67 -18.33 -5.36 1.29
C LEU A 67 -17.75 -5.20 -0.11
N ILE A 68 -18.52 -5.50 -1.16
CA ILE A 68 -18.08 -5.33 -2.55
C ILE A 68 -17.71 -3.87 -2.85
N LEU A 69 -18.57 -2.91 -2.49
CA LEU A 69 -18.32 -1.48 -2.65
C LEU A 69 -17.09 -1.00 -1.88
N LYS A 70 -16.90 -1.50 -0.66
CA LYS A 70 -15.71 -1.20 0.14
C LYS A 70 -14.43 -1.67 -0.55
N LEU A 71 -14.42 -2.89 -1.11
CA LEU A 71 -13.27 -3.42 -1.83
C LEU A 71 -12.99 -2.64 -3.12
N ASP A 72 -14.03 -2.26 -3.87
CA ASP A 72 -13.91 -1.39 -5.04
C ASP A 72 -13.25 -0.05 -4.68
N ASN A 73 -13.68 0.59 -3.59
CA ASN A 73 -13.13 1.86 -3.14
C ASN A 73 -11.66 1.73 -2.72
N ILE A 74 -11.31 0.68 -1.98
CA ILE A 74 -9.92 0.44 -1.58
C ILE A 74 -9.03 0.20 -2.81
N LEU A 75 -9.44 -0.67 -3.74
CA LEU A 75 -8.66 -0.96 -4.96
C LEU A 75 -8.45 0.29 -5.80
N ARG A 76 -9.49 1.14 -5.95
CA ARG A 76 -9.38 2.41 -6.64
C ARG A 76 -8.40 3.35 -5.94
N GLU A 77 -8.47 3.47 -4.60
CA GLU A 77 -7.59 4.35 -3.84
C GLU A 77 -6.14 3.88 -3.84
N LEU A 78 -5.88 2.56 -3.79
CA LEU A 78 -4.54 2.00 -3.98
C LEU A 78 -3.93 2.40 -5.33
N GLN A 79 -4.75 2.55 -6.38
CA GLN A 79 -4.30 2.94 -7.71
C GLN A 79 -4.10 4.45 -7.84
N THR A 80 -5.00 5.26 -7.28
CA THR A 80 -5.03 6.72 -7.48
C THR A 80 -4.33 7.50 -6.38
N GLY A 81 -4.30 6.97 -5.16
CA GLY A 81 -3.91 7.71 -3.96
C GLY A 81 -4.99 8.68 -3.48
N GLU A 82 -6.22 8.59 -4.01
CA GLU A 82 -7.31 9.53 -3.71
C GLU A 82 -8.55 8.77 -3.22
N GLY A 83 -8.96 9.03 -1.97
CA GLY A 83 -10.14 8.38 -1.38
C GLY A 83 -10.31 8.66 0.12
N GLU A 84 -11.12 7.83 0.78
CA GLU A 84 -11.50 8.00 2.19
C GLU A 84 -10.55 7.31 3.18
N TYR A 85 -9.66 6.43 2.67
CA TYR A 85 -8.76 5.63 3.51
C TYR A 85 -7.39 6.29 3.70
N ASP A 86 -7.14 7.44 3.03
CA ASP A 86 -5.89 8.19 3.11
C ASP A 86 -4.68 7.29 2.75
N LEU A 87 -4.80 6.57 1.63
CA LEU A 87 -3.76 5.72 1.08
C LEU A 87 -2.85 6.52 0.16
N ILE A 88 -1.56 6.22 0.22
CA ILE A 88 -0.63 6.75 -0.76
C ILE A 88 -0.63 5.87 -2.01
N ARG A 89 -0.43 6.47 -3.19
CA ARG A 89 -0.11 5.72 -4.39
C ARG A 89 1.36 5.28 -4.32
N ILE A 90 1.63 3.99 -4.49
CA ILE A 90 2.99 3.47 -4.66
C ILE A 90 3.36 3.62 -6.13
N ASP A 91 4.35 4.46 -6.43
CA ASP A 91 4.80 4.76 -7.78
C ASP A 91 5.96 3.82 -8.18
N ASP A 92 5.68 2.52 -8.19
CA ASP A 92 6.55 1.43 -8.61
C ASP A 92 5.85 0.65 -9.73
N ASP A 93 6.53 0.49 -10.86
CA ASP A 93 5.96 -0.13 -12.07
C ASP A 93 5.49 -1.57 -11.83
N SER A 94 6.22 -2.34 -11.03
CA SER A 94 5.87 -3.72 -10.70
C SER A 94 4.62 -3.78 -9.82
N TYR A 95 4.54 -2.89 -8.82
CA TYR A 95 3.38 -2.76 -7.96
C TYR A 95 2.12 -2.35 -8.75
N GLN A 96 2.23 -1.31 -9.57
CA GLN A 96 1.11 -0.81 -10.38
C GLN A 96 0.60 -1.87 -11.36
N LYS A 97 1.50 -2.59 -12.03
CA LYS A 97 1.12 -3.69 -12.90
C LYS A 97 0.39 -4.80 -12.15
N GLN A 98 0.85 -5.18 -10.96
CA GLN A 98 0.19 -6.20 -10.15
C GLN A 98 -1.20 -5.75 -9.69
N LEU A 99 -1.36 -4.47 -9.38
CA LEU A 99 -2.64 -3.88 -9.00
C LEU A 99 -3.62 -3.87 -10.18
N ASP A 100 -3.14 -3.54 -11.40
CA ASP A 100 -3.95 -3.61 -12.62
C ASP A 100 -4.41 -5.05 -12.90
N ASP A 101 -3.51 -6.02 -12.80
CA ASP A 101 -3.83 -7.45 -12.97
C ASP A 101 -4.89 -7.91 -11.93
N MET A 102 -4.77 -7.46 -10.68
CA MET A 102 -5.76 -7.73 -9.63
C MET A 102 -7.13 -7.11 -9.92
N GLN A 103 -7.15 -5.87 -10.41
CA GLN A 103 -8.42 -5.21 -10.76
C GLN A 103 -9.15 -5.95 -11.89
N VAL A 104 -8.41 -6.43 -12.90
CA VAL A 104 -8.98 -7.26 -13.97
C VAL A 104 -9.60 -8.54 -13.37
N THR A 105 -8.88 -9.24 -12.50
CA THR A 105 -9.40 -10.44 -11.85
C THR A 105 -10.61 -10.14 -10.97
N TRP A 106 -10.61 -9.02 -10.23
CA TRP A 106 -11.74 -8.57 -9.43
C TRP A 106 -12.98 -8.28 -10.27
N HIS A 107 -12.84 -7.64 -11.43
CA HIS A 107 -13.94 -7.42 -12.35
C HIS A 107 -14.53 -8.73 -12.88
N LEU A 108 -13.67 -9.70 -13.23
CA LEU A 108 -14.12 -11.03 -13.63
C LEU A 108 -14.87 -11.76 -12.50
N MET A 109 -14.39 -11.66 -11.27
CA MET A 109 -15.08 -12.23 -10.09
C MET A 109 -16.48 -11.63 -9.93
N LYS A 110 -16.62 -10.29 -10.01
CA LYS A 110 -17.94 -9.62 -9.94
C LYS A 110 -18.87 -10.05 -11.08
N ASP A 111 -18.35 -10.26 -12.29
CA ASP A 111 -19.15 -10.82 -13.40
C ASP A 111 -19.69 -12.21 -13.04
N LYS A 112 -18.86 -13.10 -12.47
CA LYS A 112 -19.31 -14.45 -12.06
C LYS A 112 -20.30 -14.42 -10.90
N ILE A 113 -20.15 -13.50 -9.95
CA ILE A 113 -21.11 -13.27 -8.86
C ILE A 113 -22.51 -13.00 -9.45
N ASN A 114 -22.61 -12.20 -10.50
CA ASN A 114 -23.90 -11.90 -11.15
C ASN A 114 -24.53 -13.09 -11.92
N HIS A 115 -23.81 -14.20 -12.08
CA HIS A 115 -24.24 -15.38 -12.85
C HIS A 115 -24.17 -16.69 -12.06
N LEU A 116 -24.29 -16.62 -10.72
CA LEU A 116 -24.14 -17.76 -9.81
C LEU A 116 -25.26 -18.84 -9.90
N ASP A 117 -26.31 -18.57 -10.67
CA ASP A 117 -27.32 -19.57 -11.07
C ASP A 117 -26.72 -20.69 -11.94
N GLN A 118 -25.59 -20.45 -12.59
CA GLN A 118 -24.88 -21.41 -13.42
C GLN A 118 -23.75 -22.09 -12.63
N GLN A 119 -23.74 -23.43 -12.61
CA GLN A 119 -22.69 -24.20 -11.91
C GLN A 119 -21.29 -23.84 -12.40
N GLN A 120 -21.12 -23.63 -13.71
CA GLN A 120 -19.83 -23.23 -14.28
C GLN A 120 -19.33 -21.91 -13.70
N ALA A 121 -20.21 -20.89 -13.53
CA ALA A 121 -19.84 -19.61 -12.94
C ALA A 121 -19.37 -19.76 -11.48
N ARG A 122 -19.95 -20.68 -10.72
CA ARG A 122 -19.52 -20.99 -9.34
C ARG A 122 -18.10 -21.56 -9.30
N ASP A 123 -17.80 -22.52 -10.17
CA ASP A 123 -16.49 -23.16 -10.25
C ASP A 123 -15.42 -22.19 -10.74
N GLU A 124 -15.75 -21.32 -11.72
CA GLU A 124 -14.87 -20.27 -12.21
C GLU A 124 -14.63 -19.18 -11.13
N LEU A 125 -15.67 -18.78 -10.38
CA LEU A 125 -15.54 -17.81 -9.28
C LEU A 125 -14.59 -18.32 -8.20
N TYR A 126 -14.70 -19.61 -7.83
CA TYR A 126 -13.76 -20.21 -6.88
C TYR A 126 -12.33 -20.14 -7.41
N THR A 127 -12.09 -20.50 -8.65
CA THR A 127 -10.75 -20.46 -9.28
C THR A 127 -10.20 -19.03 -9.31
N LEU A 128 -11.00 -18.06 -9.78
CA LEU A 128 -10.62 -16.65 -9.79
C LEU A 128 -10.28 -16.13 -8.41
N SER A 129 -10.98 -16.59 -7.37
CA SER A 129 -10.70 -16.17 -5.99
C SER A 129 -9.33 -16.65 -5.50
N GLN A 130 -8.87 -17.83 -5.92
CA GLN A 130 -7.52 -18.33 -5.61
C GLN A 130 -6.44 -17.55 -6.36
N ASP A 131 -6.70 -17.21 -7.63
CA ASP A 131 -5.80 -16.38 -8.43
C ASP A 131 -5.69 -14.97 -7.83
N PHE A 132 -6.83 -14.37 -7.47
CA PHE A 132 -6.86 -13.05 -6.81
C PHE A 132 -6.09 -13.07 -5.48
N PHE A 133 -6.27 -14.10 -4.67
CA PHE A 133 -5.51 -14.25 -3.42
C PHE A 133 -4.01 -14.27 -3.66
N THR A 134 -3.56 -15.06 -4.66
CA THR A 134 -2.15 -15.17 -5.03
C THR A 134 -1.59 -13.84 -5.56
N GLN A 135 -2.36 -13.12 -6.38
CA GLN A 135 -2.01 -11.79 -6.88
C GLN A 135 -1.88 -10.78 -5.73
N ALA A 136 -2.83 -10.81 -4.77
CA ALA A 136 -2.80 -9.93 -3.61
C ALA A 136 -1.60 -10.19 -2.70
N ASP A 137 -1.24 -11.45 -2.46
CA ASP A 137 -0.02 -11.80 -1.71
C ASP A 137 1.24 -11.26 -2.37
N LYS A 138 1.34 -11.41 -3.68
CA LYS A 138 2.47 -10.90 -4.44
C LYS A 138 2.54 -9.37 -4.39
N MET A 139 1.40 -8.69 -4.52
CA MET A 139 1.32 -7.23 -4.42
C MET A 139 1.72 -6.72 -3.03
N VAL A 140 1.27 -7.37 -1.96
CA VAL A 140 1.70 -7.06 -0.58
C VAL A 140 3.21 -7.21 -0.42
N ALA A 141 3.79 -8.30 -0.91
CA ALA A 141 5.24 -8.53 -0.85
C ALA A 141 6.02 -7.45 -1.61
N THR A 142 5.52 -7.01 -2.78
CA THR A 142 6.13 -5.90 -3.54
C THR A 142 6.02 -4.59 -2.77
N ALA A 143 4.87 -4.26 -2.18
CA ALA A 143 4.70 -3.07 -1.35
C ALA A 143 5.66 -3.03 -0.15
N GLN A 144 5.87 -4.18 0.52
CA GLN A 144 6.85 -4.32 1.59
C GLN A 144 8.27 -4.07 1.09
N SER A 145 8.66 -4.68 -0.03
CA SER A 145 9.99 -4.49 -0.62
C SER A 145 10.27 -3.03 -0.98
N VAL A 146 9.28 -2.34 -1.57
CA VAL A 146 9.37 -0.90 -1.90
C VAL A 146 9.51 -0.07 -0.63
N SER A 147 8.72 -0.36 0.42
CA SER A 147 8.82 0.31 1.72
C SER A 147 10.20 0.16 2.34
N ASP A 148 10.73 -1.07 2.37
CA ASP A 148 12.05 -1.35 2.94
C ASP A 148 13.17 -0.65 2.18
N GLN A 149 13.08 -0.60 0.85
CA GLN A 149 14.04 0.11 0.01
C GLN A 149 14.01 1.62 0.25
N HIS A 150 12.83 2.22 0.39
CA HIS A 150 12.68 3.63 0.74
C HIS A 150 13.28 3.95 2.11
N LEU A 151 13.02 3.10 3.11
CA LEU A 151 13.58 3.26 4.44
C LEU A 151 15.11 3.17 4.41
N PHE A 152 15.66 2.17 3.73
CA PHE A 152 17.11 2.01 3.58
C PHE A 152 17.77 3.21 2.90
N ASN A 153 17.19 3.69 1.81
CA ASN A 153 17.70 4.86 1.09
C ASN A 153 17.66 6.13 1.96
N SER A 154 16.60 6.30 2.74
CA SER A 154 16.47 7.45 3.67
C SER A 154 17.54 7.42 4.77
N ILE A 155 17.85 6.24 5.32
CA ILE A 155 18.92 6.08 6.31
C ILE A 155 20.28 6.31 5.68
N ALA A 156 20.53 5.80 4.47
CA ALA A 156 21.79 5.96 3.77
C ALA A 156 22.12 7.43 3.42
N MET A 157 21.09 8.27 3.25
CA MET A 157 21.27 9.72 3.05
C MET A 157 21.69 10.49 4.32
N LEU A 158 21.54 9.88 5.51
CA LEU A 158 21.87 10.49 6.80
C LEU A 158 23.31 10.17 7.26
N ILE A 159 24.01 9.24 6.61
CA ILE A 159 25.37 8.80 6.89
C ILE A 159 26.35 9.46 5.94
#